data_991b000bf17a2708fb8966707b8cf6cb
#
_entry.id   991b000bf17a2708fb8966707b8cf6cb
#
_cell.length_a   1.000
_cell.length_b   1.000
_cell.length_c   1.000
_cell.angle_alpha   90.00
_cell.angle_beta   90.00
_cell.angle_gamma   90.00
#
_symmetry.space_group_name_H-M   'P 1'
#
loop_
_entity.id
_entity.type
_entity.pdbx_description
1 polymer ?
#
loop_
_entity_poly.entity_id
_entity_poly.type
_entity_poly.pdbx_seq_one_letter_code
_entity_poly.pdbx_strand_id
1 'polypeptide(L)'
;VIETENAVAAAARAAVRSATDAGVTVRELTDRGDLNAVVSLFSEVWGRASNPPVTVELLRAFAKAGNYIGGAYDGGVLLGASVAFSAAERSVLHSHIAGVSGASRGRSVGFALKLHQRAWAISRRFSEIAWTFDPLVSRNAYFNMVKLAAEPVEYLPDFYGDMRDGINGADASDRLLVRWVLDAPQVIAAISGRAVRGDAGLERRHGAVEVLGVSSSGHPVPGEGHGPVSLVAVPPDIQTLRATDPPLATQWRSAVRDALGGLMAAGHRVSDFDRAGWYILRHPDPDMTSPERTPS
;
A
#
# COMPACT_ATOMS: atom_id res chain seq x y z
N VAL A 1 -6.88 17.35 -25.73
CA VAL A 1 -7.68 16.18 -26.20
C VAL A 1 -6.75 15.06 -26.63
N ILE A 2 -5.81 15.27 -27.56
CA ILE A 2 -4.89 14.25 -28.09
C ILE A 2 -3.97 13.68 -27.01
N GLU A 3 -3.43 14.49 -26.07
CA GLU A 3 -2.59 14.01 -24.98
C GLU A 3 -3.35 13.10 -24.01
N THR A 4 -4.61 13.43 -23.71
CA THR A 4 -5.47 12.60 -22.84
C THR A 4 -5.81 11.27 -23.49
N GLU A 5 -6.09 11.25 -24.79
CA GLU A 5 -6.35 10.01 -25.55
C GLU A 5 -5.11 9.09 -25.58
N ASN A 6 -3.92 9.68 -25.75
CA ASN A 6 -2.66 8.95 -25.71
C ASN A 6 -2.39 8.35 -24.31
N ALA A 7 -2.69 9.08 -23.24
CA ALA A 7 -2.53 8.60 -21.86
C ALA A 7 -3.48 7.43 -21.55
N VAL A 8 -4.76 7.53 -21.96
CA VAL A 8 -5.74 6.44 -21.82
C VAL A 8 -5.27 5.19 -22.55
N ALA A 9 -4.86 5.33 -23.82
CA ALA A 9 -4.40 4.20 -24.61
C ALA A 9 -3.11 3.56 -24.01
N ALA A 10 -2.17 4.38 -23.52
CA ALA A 10 -0.95 3.88 -22.87
C ALA A 10 -1.25 3.13 -21.58
N ALA A 11 -2.16 3.64 -20.75
CA ALA A 11 -2.59 2.98 -19.52
C ALA A 11 -3.29 1.64 -19.81
N ALA A 12 -4.18 1.59 -20.79
CA ALA A 12 -4.85 0.37 -21.22
C ALA A 12 -3.84 -0.70 -21.69
N ARG A 13 -2.87 -0.31 -22.53
CA ARG A 13 -1.79 -1.22 -22.97
C ARG A 13 -0.95 -1.75 -21.81
N ALA A 14 -0.64 -0.92 -20.82
CA ALA A 14 0.11 -1.34 -19.63
C ALA A 14 -0.70 -2.34 -18.80
N ALA A 15 -2.00 -2.11 -18.61
CA ALA A 15 -2.89 -3.02 -17.91
C ALA A 15 -2.99 -4.40 -18.62
N VAL A 16 -3.18 -4.41 -19.94
CA VAL A 16 -3.23 -5.65 -20.72
C VAL A 16 -1.91 -6.43 -20.62
N ARG A 17 -0.77 -5.77 -20.82
CA ARG A 17 0.54 -6.45 -20.69
C ARG A 17 0.71 -7.06 -19.29
N SER A 18 0.44 -6.30 -18.24
CA SER A 18 0.57 -6.81 -16.87
C SER A 18 -0.35 -7.98 -16.56
N ALA A 19 -1.57 -7.99 -17.10
CA ALA A 19 -2.50 -9.11 -16.98
C ALA A 19 -1.96 -10.36 -17.72
N THR A 20 -1.45 -10.18 -18.95
CA THR A 20 -0.80 -11.25 -19.72
C THR A 20 0.40 -11.83 -18.99
N ASP A 21 1.28 -10.99 -18.46
CA ASP A 21 2.47 -11.40 -17.70
C ASP A 21 2.11 -12.17 -16.42
N ALA A 22 0.98 -11.81 -15.80
CA ALA A 22 0.43 -12.51 -14.64
C ALA A 22 -0.35 -13.79 -14.98
N GLY A 23 -0.58 -14.08 -16.27
CA GLY A 23 -1.39 -15.19 -16.75
C GLY A 23 -2.85 -15.09 -16.33
N VAL A 24 -3.43 -13.87 -16.36
CA VAL A 24 -4.83 -13.61 -15.98
C VAL A 24 -5.52 -12.69 -16.99
N THR A 25 -6.85 -12.73 -16.97
CA THR A 25 -7.69 -11.70 -17.57
C THR A 25 -8.25 -10.81 -16.48
N VAL A 26 -8.08 -9.49 -16.58
CA VAL A 26 -8.66 -8.54 -15.63
C VAL A 26 -9.81 -7.79 -16.29
N ARG A 27 -10.96 -7.75 -15.61
CA ARG A 27 -12.15 -7.06 -16.12
C ARG A 27 -12.96 -6.39 -15.01
N GLU A 28 -13.78 -5.42 -15.40
CA GLU A 28 -14.79 -4.82 -14.51
C GLU A 28 -15.93 -5.81 -14.25
N LEU A 29 -16.46 -5.81 -13.02
CA LEU A 29 -17.47 -6.75 -12.55
C LEU A 29 -18.74 -5.99 -12.17
N THR A 30 -19.87 -6.41 -12.73
CA THR A 30 -21.18 -5.76 -12.50
C THR A 30 -22.33 -6.76 -12.25
N ASP A 31 -22.17 -8.01 -12.70
CA ASP A 31 -23.22 -8.99 -12.51
C ASP A 31 -23.17 -9.65 -11.14
N ARG A 32 -24.33 -10.20 -10.71
CA ARG A 32 -24.48 -10.75 -9.36
C ARG A 32 -23.59 -11.97 -9.10
N GLY A 33 -23.33 -12.79 -10.11
CA GLY A 33 -22.50 -13.98 -9.97
C GLY A 33 -21.07 -13.61 -9.66
N ASP A 34 -20.50 -12.67 -10.42
CA ASP A 34 -19.15 -12.12 -10.20
C ASP A 34 -19.03 -11.46 -8.82
N LEU A 35 -20.02 -10.65 -8.42
CA LEU A 35 -20.00 -9.98 -7.12
C LEU A 35 -20.06 -10.95 -5.93
N ASN A 36 -20.81 -12.05 -6.06
CA ASN A 36 -20.78 -13.14 -5.08
C ASN A 36 -19.39 -13.79 -5.00
N ALA A 37 -18.73 -14.01 -6.14
CA ALA A 37 -17.37 -14.55 -6.17
C ALA A 37 -16.37 -13.62 -5.49
N VAL A 38 -16.50 -12.30 -5.64
CA VAL A 38 -15.68 -11.30 -4.93
C VAL A 38 -15.87 -11.39 -3.42
N VAL A 39 -17.12 -11.49 -2.92
CA VAL A 39 -17.41 -11.64 -1.48
C VAL A 39 -16.77 -12.92 -0.95
N SER A 40 -16.91 -14.04 -1.67
CA SER A 40 -16.32 -15.33 -1.28
C SER A 40 -14.79 -15.26 -1.23
N LEU A 41 -14.16 -14.67 -2.25
CA LEU A 41 -12.71 -14.46 -2.29
C LEU A 41 -12.23 -13.60 -1.10
N PHE A 42 -12.88 -12.49 -0.81
CA PHE A 42 -12.50 -11.63 0.30
C PHE A 42 -12.74 -12.31 1.66
N SER A 43 -13.81 -13.10 1.80
CA SER A 43 -14.04 -13.90 3.00
C SER A 43 -12.91 -14.89 3.27
N GLU A 44 -12.43 -15.56 2.21
CA GLU A 44 -11.27 -16.46 2.29
C GLU A 44 -9.98 -15.72 2.65
N VAL A 45 -9.67 -14.63 1.93
CA VAL A 45 -8.42 -13.86 2.12
C VAL A 45 -8.30 -13.29 3.53
N TRP A 46 -9.41 -12.82 4.12
CA TRP A 46 -9.42 -12.24 5.48
C TRP A 46 -9.84 -13.21 6.58
N GLY A 47 -10.16 -14.47 6.24
CA GLY A 47 -10.62 -15.46 7.23
C GLY A 47 -11.96 -15.07 7.90
N ARG A 48 -12.87 -14.38 7.19
CA ARG A 48 -14.11 -13.80 7.72
C ARG A 48 -15.36 -14.37 7.05
N ALA A 49 -15.54 -15.67 7.10
CA ALA A 49 -16.65 -16.36 6.43
C ALA A 49 -18.04 -15.91 6.91
N SER A 50 -18.21 -15.65 8.23
CA SER A 50 -19.48 -15.23 8.82
C SER A 50 -19.73 -13.72 8.78
N ASN A 51 -18.70 -12.92 8.56
CA ASN A 51 -18.77 -11.46 8.50
C ASN A 51 -17.80 -10.94 7.43
N PRO A 52 -18.16 -11.07 6.14
CA PRO A 52 -17.29 -10.69 5.04
C PRO A 52 -16.95 -9.20 5.09
N PRO A 53 -15.75 -8.79 4.61
CA PRO A 53 -15.33 -7.38 4.61
C PRO A 53 -16.25 -6.46 3.79
N VAL A 54 -16.96 -7.03 2.82
CA VAL A 54 -17.96 -6.35 1.98
C VAL A 54 -19.12 -7.28 1.71
N THR A 55 -20.33 -6.74 1.50
CA THR A 55 -21.52 -7.53 1.14
C THR A 55 -21.85 -7.41 -0.35
N VAL A 56 -22.58 -8.37 -0.90
CA VAL A 56 -23.03 -8.34 -2.29
C VAL A 56 -23.92 -7.13 -2.56
N GLU A 57 -24.77 -6.76 -1.60
CA GLU A 57 -25.66 -5.60 -1.72
C GLU A 57 -24.87 -4.32 -1.86
N LEU A 58 -23.82 -4.14 -1.03
CA LEU A 58 -22.93 -2.99 -1.11
C LEU A 58 -22.19 -2.93 -2.46
N LEU A 59 -21.64 -4.07 -2.91
CA LEU A 59 -20.96 -4.14 -4.21
C LEU A 59 -21.92 -3.84 -5.36
N ARG A 60 -23.17 -4.31 -5.32
CA ARG A 60 -24.18 -3.96 -6.31
C ARG A 60 -24.51 -2.47 -6.33
N ALA A 61 -24.63 -1.86 -5.15
CA ALA A 61 -24.85 -0.42 -5.04
C ALA A 61 -23.67 0.36 -5.64
N PHE A 62 -22.42 -0.05 -5.34
CA PHE A 62 -21.22 0.56 -5.91
C PHE A 62 -21.17 0.41 -7.43
N ALA A 63 -21.38 -0.77 -7.98
CA ALA A 63 -21.41 -1.02 -9.42
C ALA A 63 -22.50 -0.16 -10.11
N LYS A 64 -23.71 -0.10 -9.52
CA LYS A 64 -24.81 0.71 -10.06
C LYS A 64 -24.52 2.21 -10.05
N ALA A 65 -23.80 2.67 -9.01
CA ALA A 65 -23.35 4.05 -8.88
C ALA A 65 -22.14 4.39 -9.77
N GLY A 66 -21.63 3.43 -10.57
CA GLY A 66 -20.51 3.63 -11.48
C GLY A 66 -19.15 3.60 -10.82
N ASN A 67 -19.05 3.00 -9.63
CA ASN A 67 -17.77 2.78 -8.95
C ASN A 67 -17.08 1.51 -9.46
N TYR A 68 -15.77 1.42 -9.19
CA TYR A 68 -14.92 0.37 -9.71
C TYR A 68 -14.99 -0.92 -8.89
N ILE A 69 -15.28 -2.02 -9.55
CA ILE A 69 -15.06 -3.38 -9.04
C ILE A 69 -14.35 -4.15 -10.13
N GLY A 70 -13.09 -4.53 -9.89
CA GLY A 70 -12.27 -5.29 -10.84
C GLY A 70 -11.97 -6.68 -10.33
N GLY A 71 -11.97 -7.67 -11.23
CA GLY A 71 -11.60 -9.04 -10.93
C GLY A 71 -10.56 -9.59 -11.89
N ALA A 72 -9.60 -10.34 -11.37
CA ALA A 72 -8.57 -11.06 -12.12
C ALA A 72 -8.90 -12.55 -12.16
N TYR A 73 -9.05 -13.10 -13.36
CA TYR A 73 -9.45 -14.48 -13.62
C TYR A 73 -8.35 -15.26 -14.31
N ASP A 74 -8.18 -16.51 -13.90
CA ASP A 74 -7.47 -17.54 -14.65
C ASP A 74 -8.49 -18.58 -15.13
N GLY A 75 -8.79 -18.59 -16.42
CA GLY A 75 -9.95 -19.30 -16.92
C GLY A 75 -11.25 -18.79 -16.26
N GLY A 76 -11.97 -19.69 -15.60
CA GLY A 76 -13.19 -19.37 -14.84
C GLY A 76 -12.99 -19.06 -13.37
N VAL A 77 -11.76 -19.08 -12.85
CA VAL A 77 -11.45 -18.95 -11.41
C VAL A 77 -11.05 -17.51 -11.09
N LEU A 78 -11.74 -16.87 -10.14
CA LEU A 78 -11.38 -15.55 -9.62
C LEU A 78 -10.19 -15.67 -8.67
N LEU A 79 -9.04 -15.12 -9.06
CA LEU A 79 -7.80 -15.15 -8.28
C LEU A 79 -7.55 -13.89 -7.46
N GLY A 80 -8.19 -12.78 -7.80
CA GLY A 80 -8.05 -11.52 -7.09
C GLY A 80 -9.13 -10.54 -7.47
N ALA A 81 -9.43 -9.60 -6.57
CA ALA A 81 -10.39 -8.54 -6.81
C ALA A 81 -9.95 -7.23 -6.14
N SER A 82 -10.45 -6.12 -6.65
CA SER A 82 -10.24 -4.79 -6.10
C SER A 82 -11.50 -3.95 -6.22
N VAL A 83 -11.84 -3.20 -5.16
CA VAL A 83 -13.01 -2.33 -5.09
C VAL A 83 -12.55 -0.91 -4.79
N ALA A 84 -13.10 0.05 -5.51
CA ALA A 84 -12.85 1.47 -5.29
C ALA A 84 -14.12 2.30 -5.50
N PHE A 85 -14.17 3.46 -4.87
CA PHE A 85 -15.27 4.41 -5.00
C PHE A 85 -14.75 5.85 -5.12
N SER A 86 -15.56 6.73 -5.70
CA SER A 86 -15.22 8.14 -5.85
C SER A 86 -15.12 8.81 -4.48
N ALA A 87 -14.02 9.49 -4.20
CA ALA A 87 -13.87 10.31 -3.02
C ALA A 87 -14.69 11.61 -3.13
N ALA A 88 -14.80 12.37 -2.05
CA ALA A 88 -15.44 13.68 -2.06
C ALA A 88 -14.72 14.63 -3.02
N GLU A 89 -13.42 14.56 -3.12
CA GLU A 89 -12.62 15.23 -4.14
C GLU A 89 -12.80 14.51 -5.50
N ARG A 90 -13.40 15.20 -6.46
CA ARG A 90 -13.84 14.63 -7.75
C ARG A 90 -12.71 14.03 -8.60
N SER A 91 -11.47 14.43 -8.38
CA SER A 91 -10.28 13.95 -9.10
C SER A 91 -9.66 12.69 -8.47
N VAL A 92 -10.13 12.28 -7.28
CA VAL A 92 -9.55 11.17 -6.48
C VAL A 92 -10.48 9.97 -6.45
N LEU A 93 -9.93 8.80 -6.76
CA LEU A 93 -10.58 7.51 -6.56
C LEU A 93 -10.04 6.87 -5.26
N HIS A 94 -10.90 6.53 -4.32
CA HIS A 94 -10.49 5.79 -3.12
C HIS A 94 -10.51 4.28 -3.38
N SER A 95 -9.34 3.64 -3.41
CA SER A 95 -9.19 2.18 -3.54
C SER A 95 -9.37 1.53 -2.16
N HIS A 96 -10.59 1.05 -1.88
CA HIS A 96 -10.99 0.65 -0.54
C HIS A 96 -10.40 -0.69 -0.11
N ILE A 97 -10.53 -1.73 -0.94
CA ILE A 97 -10.09 -3.09 -0.63
C ILE A 97 -9.57 -3.80 -1.88
N ALA A 98 -8.47 -4.50 -1.73
CA ALA A 98 -7.93 -5.38 -2.76
C ALA A 98 -7.38 -6.65 -2.12
N GLY A 99 -7.76 -7.80 -2.65
CA GLY A 99 -7.32 -9.10 -2.16
C GLY A 99 -6.97 -10.04 -3.29
N VAL A 100 -5.99 -10.90 -3.04
CA VAL A 100 -5.50 -11.90 -3.98
C VAL A 100 -5.42 -13.25 -3.26
N SER A 101 -5.98 -14.29 -3.87
CA SER A 101 -5.94 -15.66 -3.33
C SER A 101 -4.50 -16.11 -3.04
N GLY A 102 -4.34 -16.86 -1.95
CA GLY A 102 -3.06 -17.47 -1.60
C GLY A 102 -2.47 -18.37 -2.71
N ALA A 103 -3.34 -19.00 -3.51
CA ALA A 103 -2.96 -19.87 -4.62
C ALA A 103 -2.24 -19.14 -5.77
N SER A 104 -2.40 -17.82 -5.87
CA SER A 104 -1.78 -16.99 -6.92
C SER A 104 -0.56 -16.20 -6.45
N ARG A 105 0.04 -16.56 -5.31
CA ARG A 105 1.27 -15.92 -4.82
C ARG A 105 2.39 -16.00 -5.85
N GLY A 106 3.14 -14.91 -6.01
CA GLY A 106 4.26 -14.82 -6.95
C GLY A 106 3.86 -14.51 -8.40
N ARG A 107 2.59 -14.60 -8.77
CA ARG A 107 2.10 -14.37 -10.15
C ARG A 107 1.85 -12.89 -10.50
N SER A 108 2.12 -11.95 -9.61
CA SER A 108 1.89 -10.50 -9.84
C SER A 108 0.42 -10.10 -10.11
N VAL A 109 -0.55 -10.93 -9.71
CA VAL A 109 -2.00 -10.66 -9.90
C VAL A 109 -2.43 -9.34 -9.28
N GLY A 110 -1.94 -9.00 -8.08
CA GLY A 110 -2.22 -7.71 -7.44
C GLY A 110 -1.70 -6.51 -8.23
N PHE A 111 -0.57 -6.67 -8.93
CA PHE A 111 -0.04 -5.63 -9.81
C PHE A 111 -0.90 -5.45 -11.05
N ALA A 112 -1.34 -6.54 -11.67
CA ALA A 112 -2.26 -6.50 -12.81
C ALA A 112 -3.59 -5.81 -12.44
N LEU A 113 -4.17 -6.13 -11.28
CA LEU A 113 -5.36 -5.45 -10.76
C LEU A 113 -5.15 -3.94 -10.59
N LYS A 114 -4.01 -3.52 -10.01
CA LYS A 114 -3.69 -2.09 -9.83
C LYS A 114 -3.50 -1.37 -11.17
N LEU A 115 -2.86 -1.97 -12.16
CA LEU A 115 -2.72 -1.37 -13.48
C LEU A 115 -4.06 -1.28 -14.23
N HIS A 116 -4.92 -2.27 -14.07
CA HIS A 116 -6.29 -2.20 -14.62
C HIS A 116 -7.10 -1.09 -13.93
N GLN A 117 -7.05 -0.99 -12.60
CA GLN A 117 -7.69 0.09 -11.84
C GLN A 117 -7.17 1.48 -12.28
N ARG A 118 -5.85 1.61 -12.52
CA ARG A 118 -5.25 2.83 -13.05
C ARG A 118 -5.81 3.19 -14.43
N ALA A 119 -5.87 2.24 -15.35
CA ALA A 119 -6.40 2.47 -16.70
C ALA A 119 -7.87 2.88 -16.65
N TRP A 120 -8.67 2.22 -15.83
CA TRP A 120 -10.06 2.56 -15.57
C TRP A 120 -10.22 3.97 -14.99
N ALA A 121 -9.41 4.34 -14.01
CA ALA A 121 -9.45 5.66 -13.38
C ALA A 121 -9.10 6.77 -14.37
N ILE A 122 -8.01 6.63 -15.15
CA ILE A 122 -7.61 7.60 -16.18
C ILE A 122 -8.71 7.76 -17.23
N SER A 123 -9.36 6.68 -17.69
CA SER A 123 -10.45 6.74 -18.67
C SER A 123 -11.67 7.51 -18.14
N ARG A 124 -11.84 7.60 -16.85
CA ARG A 124 -12.90 8.35 -16.14
C ARG A 124 -12.44 9.71 -15.61
N ARG A 125 -11.25 10.16 -16.00
CA ARG A 125 -10.66 11.46 -15.65
C ARG A 125 -10.32 11.63 -14.17
N PHE A 126 -10.11 10.54 -13.46
CA PHE A 126 -9.41 10.61 -12.18
C PHE A 126 -7.92 10.84 -12.44
N SER A 127 -7.33 11.76 -11.71
CA SER A 127 -5.89 12.05 -11.76
C SER A 127 -5.12 11.26 -10.70
N GLU A 128 -5.83 10.73 -9.69
CA GLU A 128 -5.22 10.12 -8.54
C GLU A 128 -6.04 8.97 -7.99
N ILE A 129 -5.35 7.98 -7.42
CA ILE A 129 -5.93 6.93 -6.58
C ILE A 129 -5.30 7.01 -5.19
N ALA A 130 -6.12 7.04 -4.13
CA ALA A 130 -5.67 7.00 -2.75
C ALA A 130 -6.14 5.72 -2.05
N TRP A 131 -5.33 5.20 -1.13
CA TRP A 131 -5.70 4.07 -0.26
C TRP A 131 -4.83 4.04 0.99
N THR A 132 -5.23 3.20 1.94
CA THR A 132 -4.46 2.96 3.16
C THR A 132 -3.88 1.55 3.18
N PHE A 133 -2.72 1.39 3.83
CA PHE A 133 -2.15 0.08 4.12
C PHE A 133 -1.48 0.06 5.49
N ASP A 134 -1.28 -1.14 6.04
CA ASP A 134 -0.59 -1.30 7.32
C ASP A 134 0.92 -1.08 7.14
N PRO A 135 1.52 -0.06 7.79
CA PRO A 135 2.95 0.26 7.64
C PRO A 135 3.90 -0.85 8.11
N LEU A 136 3.45 -1.77 8.98
CA LEU A 136 4.26 -2.91 9.42
C LEU A 136 4.36 -4.05 8.41
N VAL A 137 3.50 -4.06 7.38
CA VAL A 137 3.54 -5.11 6.36
C VAL A 137 4.55 -4.75 5.28
N SER A 138 5.82 -5.13 5.49
CA SER A 138 6.98 -4.84 4.63
C SER A 138 6.71 -5.08 3.14
N ARG A 139 6.10 -6.22 2.77
CA ARG A 139 5.75 -6.52 1.37
C ARG A 139 4.77 -5.52 0.77
N ASN A 140 3.83 -4.98 1.58
CA ASN A 140 2.87 -3.96 1.11
C ASN A 140 3.55 -2.61 0.95
N ALA A 141 4.44 -2.23 1.88
CA ALA A 141 5.26 -1.03 1.74
C ALA A 141 6.09 -1.07 0.47
N TYR A 142 6.83 -2.16 0.22
CA TYR A 142 7.61 -2.35 -1.00
C TYR A 142 6.74 -2.31 -2.26
N PHE A 143 5.58 -2.98 -2.24
CA PHE A 143 4.65 -2.98 -3.37
C PHE A 143 4.14 -1.57 -3.67
N ASN A 144 3.65 -0.86 -2.66
CA ASN A 144 3.04 0.46 -2.84
C ASN A 144 4.07 1.51 -3.24
N MET A 145 5.22 1.54 -2.57
CA MET A 145 6.20 2.60 -2.77
C MET A 145 7.16 2.32 -3.92
N VAL A 146 7.63 1.08 -4.06
CA VAL A 146 8.64 0.76 -5.09
C VAL A 146 8.01 0.28 -6.39
N LYS A 147 6.99 -0.61 -6.33
CA LYS A 147 6.36 -1.14 -7.55
C LYS A 147 5.37 -0.17 -8.18
N LEU A 148 4.66 0.61 -7.37
CA LEU A 148 3.66 1.57 -7.84
C LEU A 148 4.15 3.02 -7.78
N ALA A 149 5.20 3.32 -7.01
CA ALA A 149 5.63 4.68 -6.67
C ALA A 149 4.48 5.53 -6.09
N ALA A 150 3.64 4.91 -5.24
CA ALA A 150 2.63 5.63 -4.49
C ALA A 150 3.31 6.35 -3.31
N GLU A 151 2.95 7.60 -3.08
CA GLU A 151 3.56 8.47 -2.08
C GLU A 151 2.80 8.41 -0.76
N PRO A 152 3.44 8.04 0.37
CA PRO A 152 2.85 8.15 1.69
C PRO A 152 2.68 9.63 2.08
N VAL A 153 1.46 9.99 2.50
CA VAL A 153 1.11 11.38 2.81
C VAL A 153 0.66 11.59 4.24
N GLU A 154 0.17 10.54 4.92
CA GLU A 154 -0.36 10.67 6.27
C GLU A 154 -0.25 9.35 7.03
N TYR A 155 0.17 9.44 8.30
CA TYR A 155 0.12 8.32 9.26
C TYR A 155 -1.18 8.43 10.07
N LEU A 156 -1.99 7.37 10.05
CA LEU A 156 -3.32 7.31 10.67
C LEU A 156 -3.29 6.29 11.81
N PRO A 157 -3.13 6.73 13.07
CA PRO A 157 -3.14 5.82 14.22
C PRO A 157 -4.54 5.22 14.41
N ASP A 158 -4.59 3.91 14.65
CA ASP A 158 -5.79 3.13 14.97
C ASP A 158 -7.03 3.47 14.09
N PHE A 159 -6.80 3.61 12.80
CA PHE A 159 -7.73 4.22 11.84
C PHE A 159 -9.08 3.49 11.73
N TYR A 160 -9.07 2.16 11.82
CA TYR A 160 -10.29 1.34 11.74
C TYR A 160 -10.77 0.82 13.10
N GLY A 161 -10.07 1.13 14.20
CA GLY A 161 -10.34 0.54 15.52
C GLY A 161 -10.06 -0.97 15.52
N ASP A 162 -10.78 -1.72 16.35
CA ASP A 162 -10.62 -3.17 16.50
C ASP A 162 -10.93 -3.93 15.20
N MET A 163 -9.91 -4.41 14.52
CA MET A 163 -10.02 -5.26 13.32
C MET A 163 -9.64 -6.69 13.67
N ARG A 164 -10.57 -7.46 14.23
CA ARG A 164 -10.35 -8.88 14.58
C ARG A 164 -10.54 -9.76 13.36
N ASP A 165 -9.49 -9.93 12.55
CA ASP A 165 -9.48 -10.82 11.39
C ASP A 165 -8.14 -11.57 11.25
N GLY A 166 -8.06 -12.50 10.30
CA GLY A 166 -6.88 -13.34 10.08
C GLY A 166 -5.62 -12.59 9.60
N ILE A 167 -5.72 -11.33 9.22
CA ILE A 167 -4.61 -10.52 8.73
C ILE A 167 -4.14 -9.50 9.77
N ASN A 168 -5.09 -8.81 10.43
CA ASN A 168 -4.78 -7.71 11.35
C ASN A 168 -4.59 -8.18 12.80
N GLY A 169 -5.15 -9.33 13.18
CA GLY A 169 -5.08 -9.84 14.56
C GLY A 169 -5.86 -8.94 15.53
N ALA A 170 -5.31 -8.81 16.76
CA ALA A 170 -5.82 -7.91 17.80
C ALA A 170 -4.98 -6.64 17.95
N ASP A 171 -4.09 -6.37 17.00
CA ASP A 171 -3.19 -5.23 17.00
C ASP A 171 -3.93 -3.95 16.56
N ALA A 172 -3.49 -2.78 17.02
CA ALA A 172 -4.07 -1.50 16.62
C ALA A 172 -4.00 -1.33 15.09
N SER A 173 -5.06 -0.77 14.51
CA SER A 173 -5.24 -0.69 13.07
C SER A 173 -4.59 0.53 12.42
N ASP A 174 -3.32 0.82 12.75
CA ASP A 174 -2.59 1.92 12.12
C ASP A 174 -2.51 1.74 10.61
N ARG A 175 -2.65 2.85 9.91
CA ARG A 175 -2.57 2.89 8.44
C ARG A 175 -1.66 4.02 7.98
N LEU A 176 -1.02 3.77 6.85
CA LEU A 176 -0.32 4.78 6.08
C LEU A 176 -1.17 5.09 4.85
N LEU A 177 -1.66 6.32 4.75
CA LEU A 177 -2.40 6.81 3.59
C LEU A 177 -1.40 7.10 2.48
N VAL A 178 -1.65 6.58 1.29
CA VAL A 178 -0.86 6.87 0.10
C VAL A 178 -1.71 7.51 -0.99
N ARG A 179 -1.04 8.36 -1.78
CA ARG A 179 -1.55 8.98 -3.00
C ARG A 179 -0.77 8.45 -4.21
N TRP A 180 -1.47 8.08 -5.25
CA TRP A 180 -0.90 7.58 -6.49
C TRP A 180 -1.31 8.50 -7.63
N VAL A 181 -0.46 9.47 -7.95
CA VAL A 181 -0.66 10.42 -9.04
C VAL A 181 -0.40 9.67 -10.36
N LEU A 182 -1.47 9.45 -11.13
CA LEU A 182 -1.53 8.42 -12.16
C LEU A 182 -0.63 8.66 -13.37
N ASP A 183 -0.28 9.90 -13.66
CA ASP A 183 0.56 10.34 -14.79
C ASP A 183 1.94 10.84 -14.37
N ALA A 184 2.26 10.81 -13.07
CA ALA A 184 3.55 11.27 -12.57
C ALA A 184 4.72 10.48 -13.16
N PRO A 185 5.85 11.14 -13.52
CA PRO A 185 7.00 10.48 -14.16
C PRO A 185 7.54 9.30 -13.36
N GLN A 186 7.60 9.41 -12.04
CA GLN A 186 8.05 8.34 -11.15
C GLN A 186 7.11 7.12 -11.18
N VAL A 187 5.79 7.34 -11.29
CA VAL A 187 4.79 6.28 -11.44
C VAL A 187 4.98 5.57 -12.78
N ILE A 188 5.13 6.33 -13.87
CA ILE A 188 5.38 5.76 -15.21
C ILE A 188 6.68 4.94 -15.23
N ALA A 189 7.75 5.42 -14.58
CA ALA A 189 9.01 4.69 -14.45
C ALA A 189 8.82 3.39 -13.65
N ALA A 190 8.15 3.45 -12.50
CA ALA A 190 7.94 2.30 -11.62
C ALA A 190 7.13 1.19 -12.29
N ILE A 191 5.99 1.53 -12.89
CA ILE A 191 5.14 0.53 -13.58
C ILE A 191 5.77 -0.03 -14.86
N SER A 192 6.82 0.62 -15.37
CA SER A 192 7.64 0.13 -16.49
C SER A 192 8.88 -0.65 -16.02
N GLY A 193 9.01 -0.94 -14.73
CA GLY A 193 10.14 -1.68 -14.17
C GLY A 193 11.44 -0.88 -14.05
N ARG A 194 11.40 0.45 -14.19
CA ARG A 194 12.54 1.37 -14.16
C ARG A 194 12.61 2.20 -12.87
N ALA A 195 11.92 1.77 -11.81
CA ALA A 195 12.00 2.44 -10.52
C ALA A 195 13.43 2.43 -9.97
N VAL A 196 13.87 3.56 -9.47
CA VAL A 196 15.03 3.62 -8.57
C VAL A 196 14.60 3.01 -7.25
N ARG A 197 15.44 2.18 -6.65
CA ARG A 197 15.14 1.49 -5.39
C ARG A 197 15.94 2.14 -4.28
N GLY A 198 15.28 2.39 -3.17
CA GLY A 198 15.94 2.79 -1.94
C GLY A 198 16.93 1.73 -1.45
N ASP A 199 18.06 2.18 -0.95
CA ASP A 199 19.11 1.36 -0.33
C ASP A 199 19.48 1.98 1.02
N ALA A 200 18.91 1.43 2.09
CA ALA A 200 19.16 1.90 3.45
C ALA A 200 20.63 1.73 3.86
N GLY A 201 21.34 0.73 3.31
CA GLY A 201 22.76 0.55 3.52
C GLY A 201 23.59 1.67 2.89
N LEU A 202 23.21 2.13 1.69
CA LEU A 202 23.84 3.29 1.04
C LEU A 202 23.57 4.57 1.85
N GLU A 203 22.31 4.77 2.26
CA GLU A 203 21.95 5.95 3.05
C GLU A 203 22.72 6.01 4.38
N ARG A 204 22.90 4.88 5.08
CA ARG A 204 23.75 4.81 6.28
C ARG A 204 25.19 5.26 6.01
N ARG A 205 25.78 4.81 4.91
CA ARG A 205 27.16 5.25 4.53
C ARG A 205 27.24 6.73 4.26
N HIS A 206 26.11 7.36 3.88
CA HIS A 206 26.00 8.81 3.66
C HIS A 206 25.52 9.58 4.90
N GLY A 207 25.47 8.94 6.08
CA GLY A 207 25.17 9.62 7.34
C GLY A 207 23.68 9.66 7.70
N ALA A 208 22.84 8.80 7.09
CA ALA A 208 21.46 8.69 7.52
C ALA A 208 21.36 8.19 8.98
N VAL A 209 20.42 8.75 9.75
CA VAL A 209 20.18 8.43 11.15
C VAL A 209 19.16 7.30 11.26
N GLU A 210 19.50 6.24 11.99
CA GLU A 210 18.54 5.19 12.36
C GLU A 210 17.68 5.68 13.53
N VAL A 211 16.46 6.11 13.26
CA VAL A 211 15.48 6.53 14.28
C VAL A 211 14.81 5.33 14.92
N LEU A 212 14.65 4.24 14.18
CA LEU A 212 14.20 2.95 14.68
C LEU A 212 14.98 1.85 13.99
N GLY A 213 15.71 1.08 14.78
CA GLY A 213 16.48 -0.08 14.35
C GLY A 213 15.82 -1.40 14.74
N VAL A 214 16.57 -2.49 14.53
CA VAL A 214 16.21 -3.85 14.94
C VAL A 214 17.38 -4.52 15.66
N SER A 215 17.13 -5.11 16.82
CA SER A 215 18.13 -5.89 17.56
C SER A 215 18.39 -7.24 16.91
N SER A 216 19.46 -7.93 17.32
CA SER A 216 19.75 -9.30 16.89
C SER A 216 18.67 -10.31 17.30
N SER A 217 17.86 -9.98 18.32
CA SER A 217 16.70 -10.78 18.77
C SER A 217 15.39 -10.40 18.11
N GLY A 218 15.40 -9.46 17.13
CA GLY A 218 14.21 -9.05 16.37
C GLY A 218 13.32 -8.01 17.04
N HIS A 219 13.75 -7.43 18.18
CA HIS A 219 13.01 -6.35 18.86
C HIS A 219 13.27 -4.99 18.22
N PRO A 220 12.29 -4.06 18.24
CA PRO A 220 12.52 -2.69 17.83
C PRO A 220 13.49 -1.99 18.79
N VAL A 221 14.42 -1.22 18.25
CA VAL A 221 15.42 -0.46 19.02
C VAL A 221 15.31 1.01 18.64
N PRO A 222 14.74 1.86 19.50
CA PRO A 222 14.73 3.30 19.25
C PRO A 222 16.16 3.85 19.17
N GLY A 223 16.41 4.65 18.15
CA GLY A 223 17.65 5.42 18.00
C GLY A 223 17.57 6.78 18.66
N GLU A 224 18.68 7.51 18.63
CA GLU A 224 18.76 8.86 19.18
C GLU A 224 18.69 9.91 18.07
N GLY A 225 17.67 10.80 18.15
CA GLY A 225 17.52 11.93 17.24
C GLY A 225 17.05 11.54 15.83
N HIS A 226 17.09 12.51 14.94
CA HIS A 226 16.80 12.38 13.52
C HIS A 226 17.71 13.30 12.71
N GLY A 227 17.78 13.10 11.40
CA GLY A 227 18.64 13.90 10.51
C GLY A 227 17.93 14.23 9.19
N PRO A 228 18.63 14.89 8.26
CA PRO A 228 18.09 15.18 6.91
C PRO A 228 17.58 13.92 6.20
N VAL A 229 18.23 12.78 6.46
CA VAL A 229 17.79 11.44 6.07
C VAL A 229 17.65 10.58 7.31
N SER A 230 16.47 10.00 7.50
CA SER A 230 16.12 9.16 8.65
C SER A 230 15.66 7.80 8.18
N LEU A 231 16.02 6.75 8.93
CA LEU A 231 15.70 5.36 8.64
C LEU A 231 14.81 4.78 9.74
N VAL A 232 13.72 4.12 9.34
CA VAL A 232 12.79 3.45 10.26
C VAL A 232 12.62 2.00 9.83
N ALA A 233 13.05 1.07 10.68
CA ALA A 233 12.89 -0.37 10.46
C ALA A 233 11.45 -0.83 10.67
N VAL A 234 11.08 -1.90 9.97
CA VAL A 234 9.88 -2.70 10.25
C VAL A 234 10.25 -4.18 10.33
N PRO A 235 9.46 -5.02 11.05
CA PRO A 235 9.77 -6.44 11.15
C PRO A 235 9.66 -7.11 9.77
N PRO A 236 10.47 -8.14 9.49
CA PRO A 236 10.44 -8.85 8.21
C PRO A 236 9.07 -9.47 7.91
N ASP A 237 8.39 -10.04 8.92
CA ASP A 237 7.08 -10.67 8.80
C ASP A 237 6.22 -10.43 10.04
N ILE A 238 5.51 -9.31 10.05
CA ILE A 238 4.58 -8.96 11.13
C ILE A 238 3.41 -9.95 11.25
N GLN A 239 3.02 -10.62 10.14
CA GLN A 239 1.89 -11.55 10.18
C GLN A 239 2.24 -12.80 10.97
N THR A 240 3.40 -13.38 10.74
CA THR A 240 3.93 -14.47 11.55
C THR A 240 4.12 -14.02 13.01
N LEU A 241 4.67 -12.82 13.23
CA LEU A 241 4.90 -12.29 14.57
C LEU A 241 3.59 -12.12 15.36
N ARG A 242 2.52 -11.63 14.74
CA ARG A 242 1.19 -11.54 15.37
C ARG A 242 0.64 -12.88 15.83
N ALA A 243 0.98 -13.96 15.12
CA ALA A 243 0.53 -15.30 15.47
C ALA A 243 1.39 -15.98 16.53
N THR A 244 2.71 -15.70 16.56
CA THR A 244 3.69 -16.40 17.41
C THR A 244 4.13 -15.63 18.63
N ASP A 245 4.17 -14.29 18.57
CA ASP A 245 4.56 -13.37 19.65
C ASP A 245 3.77 -12.07 19.57
N PRO A 246 2.47 -12.06 19.97
CA PRO A 246 1.63 -10.87 19.96
C PRO A 246 2.19 -9.69 20.77
N PRO A 247 2.83 -9.90 21.94
CA PRO A 247 3.47 -8.80 22.68
C PRO A 247 4.55 -8.08 21.87
N LEU A 248 5.41 -8.82 21.17
CA LEU A 248 6.45 -8.23 20.32
C LEU A 248 5.83 -7.53 19.10
N ALA A 249 4.76 -8.07 18.51
CA ALA A 249 4.03 -7.40 17.45
C ALA A 249 3.48 -6.03 17.90
N THR A 250 2.93 -5.96 19.12
CA THR A 250 2.45 -4.71 19.74
C THR A 250 3.60 -3.72 20.01
N GLN A 251 4.77 -4.20 20.44
CA GLN A 251 5.95 -3.35 20.59
C GLN A 251 6.37 -2.72 19.26
N TRP A 252 6.40 -3.52 18.17
CA TRP A 252 6.67 -3.00 16.83
C TRP A 252 5.65 -1.96 16.39
N ARG A 253 4.35 -2.19 16.70
CA ARG A 253 3.28 -1.23 16.37
C ARG A 253 3.54 0.11 17.03
N SER A 254 3.79 0.13 18.33
CA SER A 254 4.07 1.36 19.07
C SER A 254 5.35 2.04 18.57
N ALA A 255 6.43 1.28 18.42
CA ALA A 255 7.71 1.83 17.98
C ALA A 255 7.65 2.46 16.59
N VAL A 256 6.96 1.81 15.62
CA VAL A 256 6.79 2.38 14.26
C VAL A 256 5.84 3.56 14.27
N ARG A 257 4.77 3.56 15.09
CA ARG A 257 3.90 4.73 15.26
C ARG A 257 4.70 5.93 15.74
N ASP A 258 5.50 5.75 16.80
CA ASP A 258 6.27 6.83 17.40
C ASP A 258 7.36 7.34 16.42
N ALA A 259 8.10 6.44 15.79
CA ALA A 259 9.18 6.81 14.88
C ALA A 259 8.66 7.36 13.53
N LEU A 260 7.90 6.55 12.78
CA LEU A 260 7.43 6.91 11.43
C LEU A 260 6.39 8.03 11.49
N GLY A 261 5.39 7.88 12.37
CA GLY A 261 4.34 8.88 12.58
C GLY A 261 4.91 10.19 13.12
N GLY A 262 5.83 10.13 14.10
CA GLY A 262 6.50 11.29 14.65
C GLY A 262 7.32 12.06 13.62
N LEU A 263 8.12 11.36 12.80
CA LEU A 263 8.90 11.98 11.72
C LEU A 263 7.99 12.65 10.68
N MET A 264 6.91 11.98 10.27
CA MET A 264 5.95 12.56 9.32
C MET A 264 5.26 13.79 9.89
N ALA A 265 4.86 13.76 11.16
CA ALA A 265 4.31 14.92 11.86
C ALA A 265 5.30 16.09 11.99
N ALA A 266 6.60 15.79 12.09
CA ALA A 266 7.69 16.77 12.08
C ALA A 266 8.07 17.27 10.65
N GLY A 267 7.33 16.87 9.62
CA GLY A 267 7.50 17.34 8.24
C GLY A 267 8.41 16.49 7.36
N HIS A 268 8.98 15.40 7.86
CA HIS A 268 9.70 14.45 7.01
C HIS A 268 8.77 13.76 6.02
N ARG A 269 9.26 13.53 4.82
CA ARG A 269 8.54 12.80 3.78
C ARG A 269 9.13 11.41 3.59
N VAL A 270 8.28 10.39 3.55
CA VAL A 270 8.71 9.03 3.17
C VAL A 270 9.06 9.06 1.69
N SER A 271 10.34 8.94 1.37
CA SER A 271 10.85 9.04 -0.01
C SER A 271 11.00 7.69 -0.69
N ASP A 272 11.27 6.62 0.07
CA ASP A 272 11.48 5.28 -0.48
C ASP A 272 11.31 4.18 0.59
N PHE A 273 11.30 2.92 0.13
CA PHE A 273 11.29 1.74 0.99
C PHE A 273 12.32 0.71 0.49
N ASP A 274 13.27 0.38 1.36
CA ASP A 274 14.24 -0.69 1.07
C ASP A 274 13.60 -2.06 1.30
N ARG A 275 13.85 -3.00 0.39
CA ARG A 275 13.36 -4.37 0.47
C ARG A 275 13.79 -5.10 1.74
N ALA A 276 14.88 -4.67 2.37
CA ALA A 276 15.34 -5.20 3.67
C ALA A 276 14.45 -4.77 4.85
N GLY A 277 13.37 -4.01 4.61
CA GLY A 277 12.41 -3.61 5.64
C GLY A 277 12.71 -2.25 6.27
N TRP A 278 13.09 -1.26 5.46
CA TRP A 278 13.39 0.09 5.94
C TRP A 278 12.63 1.15 5.17
N TYR A 279 11.88 1.99 5.89
CA TYR A 279 11.43 3.28 5.36
C TYR A 279 12.60 4.26 5.35
N ILE A 280 12.75 5.00 4.25
CA ILE A 280 13.71 6.09 4.09
C ILE A 280 12.91 7.38 4.06
N LEU A 281 13.17 8.27 5.01
CA LEU A 281 12.51 9.56 5.10
C LEU A 281 13.52 10.68 4.87
N ARG A 282 13.05 11.76 4.24
CA ARG A 282 13.87 12.96 4.01
C ARG A 282 13.16 14.19 4.55
N HIS A 283 13.90 15.04 5.26
CA HIS A 283 13.38 16.33 5.63
C HIS A 283 13.44 17.27 4.40
N PRO A 284 12.41 18.08 4.14
CA PRO A 284 12.40 19.00 3.00
C PRO A 284 13.49 20.10 3.12
N ASP A 285 13.89 20.44 4.34
CA ASP A 285 15.04 21.31 4.61
C ASP A 285 16.27 20.45 4.94
N PRO A 286 17.30 20.42 4.05
CA PRO A 286 18.49 19.61 4.26
C PRO A 286 19.39 20.09 5.41
N ASP A 287 19.23 21.33 5.87
CA ASP A 287 20.04 21.93 6.94
C ASP A 287 19.50 21.65 8.35
N MET A 288 18.34 20.96 8.47
CA MET A 288 17.80 20.53 9.77
C MET A 288 18.68 19.48 10.42
N THR A 289 19.63 19.93 11.21
CA THR A 289 20.29 19.14 12.24
C THR A 289 19.41 19.13 13.50
N SER A 290 19.44 18.04 14.30
CA SER A 290 18.66 17.89 15.55
C SER A 290 18.67 19.18 16.38
N PRO A 291 17.52 19.57 17.00
CA PRO A 291 17.51 20.74 17.86
C PRO A 291 18.52 20.56 18.98
N GLU A 292 19.39 21.55 19.17
CA GLU A 292 20.36 21.62 20.24
C GLU A 292 19.65 21.35 21.59
N ARG A 293 20.18 20.40 22.35
CA ARG A 293 19.79 20.25 23.75
C ARG A 293 20.15 21.58 24.43
N THR A 294 19.14 22.35 24.84
CA THR A 294 19.36 23.50 25.72
C THR A 294 19.90 22.94 27.03
N PRO A 295 21.12 23.27 27.46
CA PRO A 295 21.62 22.88 28.76
C PRO A 295 20.82 23.58 29.85
N SER A 296 20.25 22.80 30.75
CA SER A 296 19.61 23.25 31.98
C SER A 296 20.64 23.74 32.99
#